data_1ce141d66939d355d23f8a78bdf8197f
#
_entry.id   1ce141d66939d355d23f8a78bdf8197f
#
_cell.length_a   1.000
_cell.length_b   1.000
_cell.length_c   1.000
_cell.angle_alpha   90.00
_cell.angle_beta   90.00
_cell.angle_gamma   90.00
#
_symmetry.space_group_name_H-M   'P 1'
#
loop_
_entity.id
_entity.type
_entity.pdbx_description
1 polymer ?
#
loop_
_entity_poly.entity_id
_entity_poly.type
_entity_poly.pdbx_seq_one_letter_code
_entity_poly.pdbx_strand_id
1 'polypeptide(L)'
;EEFARDHERLETKLRELETENASLRAKVEADSAVRELLEKIAQLETEKTDLVSRFHAAEAASSEVSARVEEIETEFANLANLFVASNQLHASLSPRGVMRRIKEVLAQLVGAERYCLYLANAERNELVPVAFEGVPGDRVAAVSIERHALGEVFRSGSAVVDEDRDPSQGDFDAPAAVIPLKVDDQNVGVIAIFSTLSQKNRFDTIDFELFKLLGQQAASALVSASLFARAERKLPGLESFIDLSV
;
A
#
# COMPACT_ATOMS: atom_id res chain seq x y z
N GLU A 1 110.89 2.60 -8.83
CA GLU A 1 110.03 1.41 -8.64
C GLU A 1 108.87 1.66 -7.59
N GLU A 2 109.15 2.45 -6.56
CA GLU A 2 108.17 2.76 -5.48
C GLU A 2 107.03 3.66 -5.97
N PHE A 3 107.29 4.66 -6.82
CA PHE A 3 106.38 5.59 -7.45
C PHE A 3 105.37 4.86 -8.42
N ALA A 4 105.81 3.85 -9.14
CA ALA A 4 104.99 3.06 -10.03
C ALA A 4 104.03 2.17 -9.25
N ARG A 5 104.42 1.62 -8.11
CA ARG A 5 103.56 0.83 -7.24
C ARG A 5 102.48 1.65 -6.52
N ASP A 6 102.87 2.86 -6.10
CA ASP A 6 101.89 3.78 -5.49
C ASP A 6 100.87 4.30 -6.52
N HIS A 7 101.28 4.51 -7.74
CA HIS A 7 100.34 4.91 -8.87
C HIS A 7 99.36 3.79 -9.16
N GLU A 8 99.80 2.58 -9.31
CA GLU A 8 98.98 1.42 -9.57
C GLU A 8 97.98 1.15 -8.40
N ARG A 9 98.39 1.40 -7.19
CA ARG A 9 97.55 1.27 -5.97
C ARG A 9 96.52 2.37 -5.90
N LEU A 10 96.83 3.59 -6.35
CA LEU A 10 95.85 4.68 -6.43
C LEU A 10 94.84 4.46 -7.55
N GLU A 11 95.28 3.97 -8.72
CA GLU A 11 94.37 3.63 -9.82
C GLU A 11 93.38 2.49 -9.42
N THR A 12 93.85 1.48 -8.71
CA THR A 12 93.03 0.37 -8.23
C THR A 12 92.00 0.89 -7.26
N LYS A 13 92.41 1.75 -6.34
CA LYS A 13 91.51 2.34 -5.34
C LYS A 13 90.50 3.31 -5.95
N LEU A 14 90.88 4.00 -7.02
CA LEU A 14 89.99 4.89 -7.77
C LEU A 14 88.89 4.08 -8.46
N ARG A 15 89.26 2.99 -9.12
CA ARG A 15 88.25 2.05 -9.71
C ARG A 15 87.34 1.40 -8.71
N GLU A 16 87.85 1.01 -7.54
CA GLU A 16 87.03 0.50 -6.44
C GLU A 16 86.00 1.54 -5.97
N LEU A 17 86.43 2.80 -5.77
CA LEU A 17 85.59 3.89 -5.35
C LEU A 17 84.55 4.28 -6.44
N GLU A 18 84.95 4.26 -7.73
CA GLU A 18 84.02 4.49 -8.86
C GLU A 18 82.93 3.40 -8.93
N THR A 19 83.30 2.12 -8.73
CA THR A 19 82.32 1.02 -8.70
C THR A 19 81.39 1.06 -7.49
N GLU A 20 81.94 1.41 -6.33
CA GLU A 20 81.16 1.63 -5.10
C GLU A 20 80.21 2.80 -5.25
N ASN A 21 80.65 3.91 -5.82
CA ASN A 21 79.81 5.10 -6.07
C ASN A 21 78.70 4.81 -7.09
N ALA A 22 78.98 4.05 -8.14
CA ALA A 22 77.94 3.61 -9.09
C ALA A 22 76.93 2.69 -8.39
N SER A 23 77.37 1.76 -7.54
CA SER A 23 76.48 0.89 -6.78
C SER A 23 75.60 1.65 -5.78
N LEU A 24 76.20 2.64 -5.08
CA LEU A 24 75.46 3.49 -4.13
C LEU A 24 74.45 4.37 -4.84
N ARG A 25 74.77 4.96 -6.00
CA ARG A 25 73.84 5.73 -6.82
C ARG A 25 72.66 4.87 -7.30
N ALA A 26 72.89 3.65 -7.77
CA ALA A 26 71.87 2.73 -8.17
C ALA A 26 70.92 2.35 -7.02
N LYS A 27 71.48 2.19 -5.79
CA LYS A 27 70.66 1.96 -4.56
C LYS A 27 69.80 3.15 -4.21
N VAL A 28 70.36 4.38 -4.28
CA VAL A 28 69.59 5.62 -4.01
C VAL A 28 68.45 5.81 -5.03
N GLU A 29 68.69 5.54 -6.31
CA GLU A 29 67.66 5.58 -7.32
C GLU A 29 66.58 4.52 -7.08
N ALA A 30 66.95 3.30 -6.71
CA ALA A 30 65.99 2.24 -6.37
C ALA A 30 65.16 2.59 -5.12
N ASP A 31 65.80 3.14 -4.07
CA ASP A 31 65.09 3.61 -2.90
C ASP A 31 64.11 4.76 -3.19
N SER A 32 64.52 5.66 -4.06
CA SER A 32 63.60 6.74 -4.53
C SER A 32 62.38 6.21 -5.29
N ALA A 33 62.59 5.26 -6.20
CA ALA A 33 61.51 4.61 -6.94
C ALA A 33 60.56 3.81 -5.98
N VAL A 34 61.12 3.15 -4.99
CA VAL A 34 60.31 2.43 -3.98
C VAL A 34 59.45 3.41 -3.15
N ARG A 35 60.01 4.56 -2.74
CA ARG A 35 59.22 5.59 -2.03
C ARG A 35 58.09 6.14 -2.89
N GLU A 36 58.36 6.45 -4.14
CA GLU A 36 57.32 6.93 -5.06
C GLU A 36 56.18 5.91 -5.26
N LEU A 37 56.55 4.63 -5.38
CA LEU A 37 55.58 3.55 -5.45
C LEU A 37 54.73 3.42 -4.16
N LEU A 38 55.37 3.54 -3.00
CA LEU A 38 54.67 3.50 -1.72
C LEU A 38 53.69 4.68 -1.55
N GLU A 39 54.10 5.89 -1.94
CA GLU A 39 53.20 7.05 -1.96
C GLU A 39 52.03 6.82 -2.89
N LYS A 40 52.28 6.26 -4.08
CA LYS A 40 51.19 5.94 -5.02
C LYS A 40 50.26 4.88 -4.53
N ILE A 41 50.76 3.85 -3.85
CA ILE A 41 49.90 2.81 -3.20
C ILE A 41 49.04 3.45 -2.12
N ALA A 42 49.61 4.29 -1.25
CA ALA A 42 48.87 4.96 -0.18
C ALA A 42 47.76 5.89 -0.77
N GLN A 43 48.08 6.60 -1.86
CA GLN A 43 47.07 7.41 -2.57
C GLN A 43 45.94 6.54 -3.14
N LEU A 44 46.27 5.45 -3.84
CA LEU A 44 45.27 4.53 -4.41
C LEU A 44 44.43 3.83 -3.36
N GLU A 45 44.99 3.48 -2.21
CA GLU A 45 44.26 2.93 -1.08
C GLU A 45 43.24 3.93 -0.51
N THR A 46 43.63 5.21 -0.43
CA THR A 46 42.73 6.29 0.00
C THR A 46 41.62 6.51 -1.00
N GLU A 47 41.95 6.60 -2.29
CA GLU A 47 40.97 6.75 -3.38
C GLU A 47 40.00 5.55 -3.44
N LYS A 48 40.50 4.33 -3.26
CA LYS A 48 39.70 3.10 -3.18
C LYS A 48 38.73 3.18 -2.01
N THR A 49 39.18 3.60 -0.83
CA THR A 49 38.34 3.69 0.36
C THR A 49 37.23 4.73 0.17
N ASP A 50 37.55 5.88 -0.40
CA ASP A 50 36.56 6.93 -0.73
C ASP A 50 35.53 6.44 -1.75
N LEU A 51 35.98 5.77 -2.84
CA LEU A 51 35.08 5.19 -3.85
C LEU A 51 34.16 4.12 -3.26
N VAL A 52 34.66 3.23 -2.41
CA VAL A 52 33.85 2.21 -1.73
C VAL A 52 32.81 2.86 -0.82
N SER A 53 33.19 3.88 -0.08
CA SER A 53 32.27 4.64 0.75
C SER A 53 31.16 5.31 -0.05
N ARG A 54 31.53 5.96 -1.16
CA ARG A 54 30.52 6.59 -2.08
C ARG A 54 29.64 5.55 -2.75
N PHE A 55 30.19 4.39 -3.11
CA PHE A 55 29.40 3.30 -3.66
C PHE A 55 28.32 2.82 -2.68
N HIS A 56 28.70 2.54 -1.43
CA HIS A 56 27.73 2.15 -0.41
C HIS A 56 26.70 3.22 -0.09
N ALA A 57 27.09 4.48 -0.08
CA ALA A 57 26.14 5.58 0.11
C ALA A 57 25.15 5.68 -1.08
N ALA A 58 25.62 5.50 -2.31
CA ALA A 58 24.76 5.49 -3.50
C ALA A 58 23.82 4.27 -3.53
N GLU A 59 24.30 3.10 -3.12
CA GLU A 59 23.52 1.88 -3.02
C GLU A 59 22.40 2.02 -1.97
N ALA A 60 22.71 2.58 -0.80
CA ALA A 60 21.74 2.87 0.25
C ALA A 60 20.67 3.86 -0.24
N ALA A 61 21.08 4.96 -0.89
CA ALA A 61 20.16 5.93 -1.46
C ALA A 61 19.27 5.32 -2.55
N SER A 62 19.82 4.46 -3.42
CA SER A 62 19.06 3.75 -4.45
C SER A 62 18.03 2.80 -3.84
N SER A 63 18.39 2.09 -2.76
CA SER A 63 17.46 1.21 -2.03
C SER A 63 16.32 1.99 -1.39
N GLU A 64 16.61 3.14 -0.78
CA GLU A 64 15.59 4.03 -0.20
C GLU A 64 14.62 4.55 -1.25
N VAL A 65 15.14 5.00 -2.40
CA VAL A 65 14.29 5.44 -3.53
C VAL A 65 13.41 4.31 -4.03
N SER A 66 13.95 3.10 -4.18
CA SER A 66 13.18 1.94 -4.64
C SER A 66 12.05 1.58 -3.67
N ALA A 67 12.31 1.58 -2.37
CA ALA A 67 11.29 1.35 -1.34
C ALA A 67 10.19 2.43 -1.40
N ARG A 68 10.58 3.69 -1.62
CA ARG A 68 9.62 4.79 -1.76
C ARG A 68 8.75 4.69 -3.00
N VAL A 69 9.32 4.22 -4.11
CA VAL A 69 8.56 3.98 -5.35
C VAL A 69 7.53 2.87 -5.12
N GLU A 70 7.90 1.76 -4.49
CA GLU A 70 6.99 0.65 -4.18
C GLU A 70 5.83 1.08 -3.25
N GLU A 71 6.13 1.93 -2.25
CA GLU A 71 5.12 2.53 -1.38
C GLU A 71 4.12 3.38 -2.20
N ILE A 72 4.63 4.27 -3.06
CA ILE A 72 3.79 5.13 -3.91
C ILE A 72 2.95 4.30 -4.90
N GLU A 73 3.51 3.27 -5.50
CA GLU A 73 2.78 2.37 -6.40
C GLU A 73 1.63 1.67 -5.69
N THR A 74 1.86 1.24 -4.44
CA THR A 74 0.84 0.62 -3.60
C THR A 74 -0.28 1.62 -3.26
N GLU A 75 0.07 2.84 -2.83
CA GLU A 75 -0.90 3.91 -2.57
C GLU A 75 -1.71 4.25 -3.82
N PHE A 76 -1.06 4.35 -4.97
CA PHE A 76 -1.73 4.62 -6.23
C PHE A 76 -2.70 3.50 -6.62
N ALA A 77 -2.32 2.24 -6.47
CA ALA A 77 -3.19 1.10 -6.72
C ALA A 77 -4.42 1.12 -5.78
N ASN A 78 -4.23 1.46 -4.51
CA ASN A 78 -5.31 1.61 -3.55
C ASN A 78 -6.29 2.72 -3.94
N LEU A 79 -5.78 3.90 -4.32
CA LEU A 79 -6.61 5.00 -4.80
C LEU A 79 -7.38 4.64 -6.08
N ALA A 80 -6.75 3.93 -7.02
CA ALA A 80 -7.42 3.46 -8.22
C ALA A 80 -8.57 2.50 -7.89
N ASN A 81 -8.38 1.58 -6.96
CA ASN A 81 -9.43 0.66 -6.50
C ASN A 81 -10.60 1.41 -5.86
N LEU A 82 -10.33 2.40 -4.99
CA LEU A 82 -11.35 3.25 -4.38
C LEU A 82 -12.13 4.04 -5.43
N PHE A 83 -11.43 4.60 -6.42
CA PHE A 83 -12.06 5.34 -7.51
C PHE A 83 -12.98 4.46 -8.37
N VAL A 84 -12.51 3.25 -8.72
CA VAL A 84 -13.30 2.27 -9.47
C VAL A 84 -14.54 1.87 -8.67
N ALA A 85 -14.39 1.58 -7.37
CA ALA A 85 -15.52 1.24 -6.49
C ALA A 85 -16.55 2.37 -6.44
N SER A 86 -16.12 3.62 -6.26
CA SER A 86 -16.99 4.79 -6.25
C SER A 86 -17.77 4.93 -7.56
N ASN A 87 -17.09 4.85 -8.70
CA ASN A 87 -17.74 4.94 -10.01
C ASN A 87 -18.74 3.81 -10.25
N GLN A 88 -18.41 2.58 -9.83
CA GLN A 88 -19.31 1.44 -9.97
C GLN A 88 -20.60 1.62 -9.16
N LEU A 89 -20.54 2.17 -7.96
CA LEU A 89 -21.71 2.41 -7.12
C LEU A 89 -22.71 3.38 -7.77
N HIS A 90 -22.21 4.39 -8.47
CA HIS A 90 -23.03 5.40 -9.14
C HIS A 90 -23.41 5.04 -10.61
N ALA A 91 -22.95 3.90 -11.12
CA ALA A 91 -23.21 3.48 -12.52
C ALA A 91 -24.66 3.03 -12.79
N SER A 92 -25.55 3.02 -11.80
CA SER A 92 -26.92 2.58 -11.95
C SER A 92 -27.91 3.54 -11.28
N LEU A 93 -28.97 3.89 -12.01
CA LEU A 93 -30.08 4.70 -11.50
C LEU A 93 -31.21 3.84 -10.88
N SER A 94 -31.08 2.52 -10.89
CA SER A 94 -32.10 1.64 -10.29
C SER A 94 -31.60 1.11 -8.92
N PRO A 95 -32.47 1.06 -7.89
CA PRO A 95 -32.08 0.50 -6.56
C PRO A 95 -31.53 -0.92 -6.63
N ARG A 96 -32.09 -1.76 -7.52
CA ARG A 96 -31.59 -3.14 -7.72
C ARG A 96 -30.20 -3.15 -8.35
N GLY A 97 -29.93 -2.25 -9.29
CA GLY A 97 -28.62 -2.11 -9.91
C GLY A 97 -27.58 -1.64 -8.91
N VAL A 98 -27.88 -0.63 -8.10
CA VAL A 98 -26.99 -0.17 -7.03
C VAL A 98 -26.70 -1.28 -6.02
N MET A 99 -27.72 -2.03 -5.57
CA MET A 99 -27.49 -3.16 -4.66
C MET A 99 -26.60 -4.24 -5.26
N ARG A 100 -26.71 -4.50 -6.57
CA ARG A 100 -25.81 -5.44 -7.26
C ARG A 100 -24.37 -4.93 -7.23
N ARG A 101 -24.16 -3.64 -7.47
CA ARG A 101 -22.82 -3.03 -7.42
C ARG A 101 -22.21 -3.05 -6.01
N ILE A 102 -23.03 -2.80 -4.98
CA ILE A 102 -22.58 -2.95 -3.58
C ILE A 102 -22.11 -4.39 -3.32
N LYS A 103 -22.85 -5.38 -3.76
CA LYS A 103 -22.48 -6.80 -3.64
C LYS A 103 -21.17 -7.11 -4.37
N GLU A 104 -20.99 -6.60 -5.59
CA GLU A 104 -19.77 -6.77 -6.37
C GLU A 104 -18.56 -6.14 -5.66
N VAL A 105 -18.69 -4.93 -5.13
CA VAL A 105 -17.61 -4.26 -4.35
C VAL A 105 -17.28 -5.03 -3.08
N LEU A 106 -18.28 -5.47 -2.32
CA LEU A 106 -18.07 -6.27 -1.10
C LEU A 106 -17.35 -7.59 -1.39
N ALA A 107 -17.76 -8.30 -2.44
CA ALA A 107 -17.17 -9.58 -2.79
C ALA A 107 -15.76 -9.46 -3.40
N GLN A 108 -15.55 -8.49 -4.31
CA GLN A 108 -14.32 -8.41 -5.11
C GLN A 108 -13.23 -7.58 -4.44
N LEU A 109 -13.57 -6.48 -3.77
CA LEU A 109 -12.60 -5.57 -3.18
C LEU A 109 -12.39 -5.81 -1.68
N VAL A 110 -13.48 -6.05 -0.93
CA VAL A 110 -13.38 -6.36 0.49
C VAL A 110 -13.07 -7.85 0.72
N GLY A 111 -13.48 -8.72 -0.21
CA GLY A 111 -13.40 -10.17 -0.03
C GLY A 111 -14.43 -10.71 0.95
N ALA A 112 -15.59 -10.04 1.09
CA ALA A 112 -16.67 -10.49 1.96
C ALA A 112 -17.35 -11.73 1.35
N GLU A 113 -17.40 -12.83 2.13
CA GLU A 113 -18.05 -14.07 1.75
C GLU A 113 -19.51 -14.14 2.26
N ARG A 114 -19.71 -13.72 3.51
CA ARG A 114 -21.04 -13.70 4.15
C ARG A 114 -21.33 -12.29 4.63
N TYR A 115 -22.40 -11.70 4.13
CA TYR A 115 -22.79 -10.34 4.50
C TYR A 115 -24.28 -10.11 4.30
N CYS A 116 -24.79 -9.06 4.95
CA CYS A 116 -26.15 -8.59 4.78
C CYS A 116 -26.20 -7.06 4.76
N LEU A 117 -26.95 -6.50 3.85
CA LEU A 117 -27.30 -5.10 3.76
C LEU A 117 -28.66 -4.88 4.40
N TYR A 118 -28.72 -4.01 5.38
CA TYR A 118 -29.93 -3.61 6.08
C TYR A 118 -30.26 -2.14 5.81
N LEU A 119 -31.53 -1.85 5.54
CA LEU A 119 -32.04 -0.48 5.47
C LEU A 119 -32.99 -0.20 6.63
N ALA A 120 -32.95 1.04 7.10
CA ALA A 120 -33.82 1.45 8.20
C ALA A 120 -35.27 1.61 7.73
N ASN A 121 -36.20 1.00 8.50
CA ASN A 121 -37.62 1.27 8.40
C ASN A 121 -38.01 2.14 9.62
N ALA A 122 -38.14 3.45 9.39
CA ALA A 122 -38.46 4.41 10.44
C ALA A 122 -39.84 4.17 11.10
N GLU A 123 -40.84 3.65 10.36
CA GLU A 123 -42.16 3.42 10.85
C GLU A 123 -42.19 2.27 11.89
N ARG A 124 -41.33 1.28 11.72
CA ARG A 124 -41.26 0.11 12.60
C ARG A 124 -40.11 0.14 13.60
N ASN A 125 -39.20 1.14 13.47
CA ASN A 125 -37.97 1.24 14.24
C ASN A 125 -37.11 -0.04 14.14
N GLU A 126 -36.97 -0.53 12.89
CA GLU A 126 -36.28 -1.77 12.56
C GLU A 126 -35.29 -1.56 11.40
N LEU A 127 -34.22 -2.35 11.39
CA LEU A 127 -33.35 -2.55 10.24
C LEU A 127 -33.84 -3.76 9.45
N VAL A 128 -34.26 -3.55 8.21
CA VAL A 128 -34.81 -4.58 7.34
C VAL A 128 -33.75 -5.06 6.35
N PRO A 129 -33.47 -6.37 6.24
CA PRO A 129 -32.53 -6.89 5.27
C PRO A 129 -33.07 -6.71 3.85
N VAL A 130 -32.25 -6.17 2.95
CA VAL A 130 -32.62 -5.89 1.55
C VAL A 130 -31.77 -6.64 0.54
N ALA A 131 -30.55 -7.03 0.93
CA ALA A 131 -29.66 -7.85 0.12
C ALA A 131 -28.71 -8.64 1.03
N PHE A 132 -28.42 -9.87 0.67
CA PHE A 132 -27.48 -10.71 1.41
C PHE A 132 -26.79 -11.72 0.48
N GLU A 133 -25.67 -12.26 0.93
CA GLU A 133 -24.92 -13.31 0.26
C GLU A 133 -24.32 -14.26 1.30
N GLY A 134 -24.18 -15.54 0.95
CA GLY A 134 -23.57 -16.56 1.82
C GLY A 134 -24.32 -16.85 3.12
N VAL A 135 -25.52 -16.29 3.29
CA VAL A 135 -26.31 -16.34 4.52
C VAL A 135 -27.59 -17.15 4.28
N PRO A 136 -27.92 -18.15 5.12
CA PRO A 136 -29.22 -18.83 5.04
C PRO A 136 -30.36 -17.84 5.26
N GLY A 137 -31.36 -17.85 4.37
CA GLY A 137 -32.46 -16.88 4.38
C GLY A 137 -33.33 -16.91 5.65
N ASP A 138 -33.37 -18.02 6.36
CA ASP A 138 -34.05 -18.21 7.66
C ASP A 138 -33.33 -17.49 8.81
N ARG A 139 -32.06 -17.18 8.66
CA ARG A 139 -31.27 -16.40 9.62
C ARG A 139 -31.28 -14.90 9.37
N VAL A 140 -31.77 -14.46 8.20
CA VAL A 140 -31.81 -13.05 7.84
C VAL A 140 -33.20 -12.49 8.19
N ALA A 141 -33.31 -11.84 9.32
CA ALA A 141 -34.52 -11.22 9.81
C ALA A 141 -34.36 -9.71 10.04
N ALA A 142 -35.48 -8.98 10.11
CA ALA A 142 -35.47 -7.60 10.56
C ALA A 142 -35.06 -7.55 12.04
N VAL A 143 -34.21 -6.58 12.39
CA VAL A 143 -33.64 -6.42 13.74
C VAL A 143 -34.01 -5.07 14.32
N SER A 144 -34.25 -5.00 15.62
CA SER A 144 -34.60 -3.76 16.30
C SER A 144 -33.43 -2.80 16.33
N ILE A 145 -33.67 -1.53 15.99
CA ILE A 145 -32.66 -0.45 16.08
C ILE A 145 -32.26 -0.18 17.54
N GLU A 146 -33.14 -0.43 18.50
CA GLU A 146 -32.85 -0.13 19.91
C GLU A 146 -32.13 -1.27 20.65
N ARG A 147 -32.36 -2.51 20.25
CA ARG A 147 -32.00 -3.69 21.05
C ARG A 147 -30.91 -4.55 20.46
N HIS A 148 -30.58 -4.34 19.18
CA HIS A 148 -29.62 -5.16 18.48
C HIS A 148 -28.29 -4.42 18.29
N ALA A 149 -27.16 -5.14 18.29
CA ALA A 149 -25.82 -4.56 18.07
C ALA A 149 -25.72 -3.78 16.75
N LEU A 150 -26.35 -4.26 15.66
CA LEU A 150 -26.41 -3.53 14.38
C LEU A 150 -27.14 -2.19 14.52
N GLY A 151 -28.15 -2.11 15.40
CA GLY A 151 -28.87 -0.88 15.70
C GLY A 151 -28.01 0.13 16.47
N GLU A 152 -27.07 -0.32 17.27
CA GLU A 152 -26.10 0.57 17.93
C GLU A 152 -25.18 1.24 16.91
N VAL A 153 -24.63 0.48 15.94
CA VAL A 153 -23.84 1.01 14.84
C VAL A 153 -24.66 1.98 13.98
N PHE A 154 -25.90 1.64 13.69
CA PHE A 154 -26.82 2.53 12.98
C PHE A 154 -27.02 3.86 13.72
N ARG A 155 -27.23 3.85 15.04
CA ARG A 155 -27.46 5.06 15.83
C ARG A 155 -26.20 5.90 16.00
N SER A 156 -25.05 5.27 16.26
CA SER A 156 -23.77 5.95 16.44
C SER A 156 -23.23 6.54 15.13
N GLY A 157 -23.56 5.93 14.00
CA GLY A 157 -22.99 6.29 12.69
C GLY A 157 -21.50 6.03 12.57
N SER A 158 -20.95 5.19 13.45
CA SER A 158 -19.54 4.79 13.47
C SER A 158 -19.41 3.31 13.12
N ALA A 159 -18.49 2.99 12.21
CA ALA A 159 -18.20 1.61 11.86
C ALA A 159 -17.57 0.89 13.06
N VAL A 160 -17.95 -0.38 13.24
CA VAL A 160 -17.35 -1.28 14.22
C VAL A 160 -16.68 -2.43 13.46
N VAL A 161 -15.41 -2.64 13.72
CA VAL A 161 -14.60 -3.71 13.13
C VAL A 161 -13.94 -4.48 14.26
N ASP A 162 -14.01 -5.79 14.22
CA ASP A 162 -13.32 -6.67 15.16
C ASP A 162 -11.89 -6.90 14.63
N GLU A 163 -10.94 -6.10 15.11
CA GLU A 163 -9.53 -6.15 14.69
C GLU A 163 -8.76 -7.31 15.34
N ASP A 164 -9.27 -7.84 16.46
CA ASP A 164 -8.61 -8.91 17.22
C ASP A 164 -8.93 -10.31 16.68
N ARG A 165 -10.00 -10.44 15.91
CA ARG A 165 -10.45 -11.70 15.35
C ARG A 165 -10.09 -11.83 13.87
N ASP A 166 -9.76 -13.05 13.46
CA ASP A 166 -9.67 -13.42 12.05
C ASP A 166 -11.05 -13.22 11.38
N PRO A 167 -11.18 -12.27 10.44
CA PRO A 167 -12.46 -11.93 9.82
C PRO A 167 -13.06 -13.09 9.01
N SER A 168 -12.28 -14.10 8.62
CA SER A 168 -12.80 -15.29 7.94
C SER A 168 -13.62 -16.18 8.87
N GLN A 169 -13.46 -16.04 10.19
CA GLN A 169 -14.10 -16.85 11.21
C GLN A 169 -15.25 -16.13 11.95
N GLY A 170 -15.66 -14.98 11.45
CA GLY A 170 -16.82 -14.27 11.97
C GLY A 170 -18.15 -15.04 11.74
N ASP A 171 -19.17 -14.72 12.53
CA ASP A 171 -20.48 -15.31 12.39
C ASP A 171 -21.63 -14.29 12.57
N PHE A 172 -22.88 -14.78 12.62
CA PHE A 172 -24.05 -13.91 12.70
C PHE A 172 -24.19 -13.16 14.02
N ASP A 173 -23.73 -13.76 15.13
CA ASP A 173 -23.81 -13.18 16.46
C ASP A 173 -22.67 -12.21 16.72
N ALA A 174 -21.54 -12.40 16.02
CA ALA A 174 -20.35 -11.56 16.09
C ALA A 174 -19.81 -11.25 14.67
N PRO A 175 -20.39 -10.26 13.97
CA PRO A 175 -19.94 -9.83 12.66
C PRO A 175 -18.47 -9.36 12.70
N ALA A 176 -17.70 -9.69 11.65
CA ALA A 176 -16.32 -9.22 11.52
C ALA A 176 -16.25 -7.70 11.33
N ALA A 177 -17.24 -7.11 10.65
CA ALA A 177 -17.36 -5.66 10.52
C ALA A 177 -18.82 -5.25 10.34
N VAL A 178 -19.19 -4.08 10.89
CA VAL A 178 -20.48 -3.43 10.67
C VAL A 178 -20.26 -2.00 10.26
N ILE A 179 -20.77 -1.65 9.06
CA ILE A 179 -20.50 -0.36 8.40
C ILE A 179 -21.82 0.41 8.33
N PRO A 180 -21.95 1.61 8.92
CA PRO A 180 -23.12 2.43 8.79
C PRO A 180 -23.22 3.02 7.36
N LEU A 181 -24.41 3.00 6.80
CA LEU A 181 -24.75 3.68 5.55
C LEU A 181 -25.28 5.07 5.89
N LYS A 182 -24.53 6.11 5.49
CA LYS A 182 -24.80 7.48 5.90
C LYS A 182 -24.90 8.41 4.67
N VAL A 183 -25.92 9.25 4.64
CA VAL A 183 -26.06 10.35 3.68
C VAL A 183 -26.11 11.65 4.49
N ASP A 184 -25.14 12.52 4.29
CA ASP A 184 -24.92 13.69 5.13
C ASP A 184 -24.84 13.29 6.61
N ASP A 185 -25.75 13.74 7.44
CA ASP A 185 -25.83 13.41 8.86
C ASP A 185 -26.90 12.36 9.19
N GLN A 186 -27.53 11.74 8.17
CA GLN A 186 -28.59 10.74 8.37
C GLN A 186 -28.10 9.34 8.09
N ASN A 187 -28.25 8.44 9.05
CA ASN A 187 -28.01 7.03 8.85
C ASN A 187 -29.23 6.40 8.17
N VAL A 188 -29.01 5.70 7.06
CA VAL A 188 -30.08 5.09 6.24
C VAL A 188 -30.08 3.56 6.35
N GLY A 189 -29.02 2.97 6.88
CA GLY A 189 -28.89 1.53 7.02
C GLY A 189 -27.55 1.10 7.57
N VAL A 190 -27.25 -0.19 7.47
CA VAL A 190 -25.95 -0.77 7.82
C VAL A 190 -25.60 -1.91 6.86
N ILE A 191 -24.32 -2.15 6.65
CA ILE A 191 -23.78 -3.36 6.04
C ILE A 191 -23.14 -4.17 7.17
N ALA A 192 -23.60 -5.40 7.38
CA ALA A 192 -22.97 -6.35 8.29
C ALA A 192 -22.17 -7.37 7.48
N ILE A 193 -20.85 -7.44 7.68
CA ILE A 193 -19.96 -8.44 7.12
C ILE A 193 -19.75 -9.49 8.21
N PHE A 194 -20.26 -10.68 7.97
CA PHE A 194 -20.16 -11.78 8.94
C PHE A 194 -18.85 -12.53 8.79
N SER A 195 -18.42 -12.79 7.55
CA SER A 195 -17.08 -13.35 7.29
C SER A 195 -16.54 -12.93 5.95
N THR A 196 -15.21 -13.01 5.84
CA THR A 196 -14.43 -12.83 4.63
C THR A 196 -13.97 -14.17 4.06
N LEU A 197 -13.37 -14.12 2.87
CA LEU A 197 -12.70 -15.27 2.27
C LEU A 197 -11.58 -15.79 3.17
N SER A 198 -11.34 -17.09 3.16
CA SER A 198 -10.38 -17.77 4.04
C SER A 198 -8.92 -17.30 3.87
N GLN A 199 -8.58 -16.66 2.74
CA GLN A 199 -7.25 -16.08 2.51
C GLN A 199 -7.06 -14.75 3.25
N LYS A 200 -8.14 -14.12 3.70
CA LYS A 200 -8.13 -12.82 4.37
C LYS A 200 -8.27 -13.00 5.88
N ASN A 201 -7.14 -13.01 6.56
CA ASN A 201 -7.05 -13.24 8.01
C ASN A 201 -7.05 -11.96 8.86
N ARG A 202 -7.04 -10.78 8.21
CA ARG A 202 -7.15 -9.47 8.87
C ARG A 202 -7.68 -8.43 7.88
N PHE A 203 -8.16 -7.31 8.43
CA PHE A 203 -8.44 -6.12 7.64
C PHE A 203 -7.21 -5.24 7.57
N ASP A 204 -6.90 -4.75 6.36
CA ASP A 204 -5.80 -3.84 6.09
C ASP A 204 -6.30 -2.38 5.97
N THR A 205 -5.39 -1.43 5.94
CA THR A 205 -5.72 0.01 5.84
C THR A 205 -6.67 0.32 4.68
N ILE A 206 -6.50 -0.36 3.54
CA ILE A 206 -7.38 -0.20 2.39
C ILE A 206 -8.83 -0.62 2.67
N ASP A 207 -9.05 -1.62 3.51
CA ASP A 207 -10.40 -2.07 3.87
C ASP A 207 -11.16 -1.01 4.66
N PHE A 208 -10.49 -0.33 5.58
CA PHE A 208 -11.09 0.78 6.34
C PHE A 208 -11.48 1.95 5.43
N GLU A 209 -10.66 2.26 4.43
CA GLU A 209 -11.00 3.27 3.42
C GLU A 209 -12.17 2.82 2.54
N LEU A 210 -12.22 1.53 2.14
CA LEU A 210 -13.36 0.95 1.45
C LEU A 210 -14.63 0.98 2.30
N PHE A 211 -14.55 0.69 3.60
CA PHE A 211 -15.70 0.75 4.52
C PHE A 211 -16.25 2.17 4.61
N LYS A 212 -15.38 3.16 4.73
CA LYS A 212 -15.77 4.57 4.73
C LYS A 212 -16.42 4.98 3.41
N LEU A 213 -15.82 4.59 2.29
CA LEU A 213 -16.36 4.84 0.95
C LEU A 213 -17.74 4.17 0.78
N LEU A 214 -17.88 2.88 1.12
CA LEU A 214 -19.13 2.16 1.07
C LEU A 214 -20.20 2.83 1.94
N GLY A 215 -19.86 3.20 3.18
CA GLY A 215 -20.77 3.87 4.09
C GLY A 215 -21.39 5.13 3.53
N GLN A 216 -20.63 5.92 2.78
CA GLN A 216 -21.07 7.19 2.22
C GLN A 216 -21.64 7.02 0.78
N GLN A 217 -20.87 6.43 -0.11
CA GLN A 217 -21.20 6.38 -1.52
C GLN A 217 -22.35 5.40 -1.82
N ALA A 218 -22.35 4.22 -1.18
CA ALA A 218 -23.44 3.27 -1.35
C ALA A 218 -24.78 3.82 -0.82
N ALA A 219 -24.73 4.51 0.33
CA ALA A 219 -25.90 5.17 0.89
C ALA A 219 -26.46 6.25 -0.07
N SER A 220 -25.59 7.15 -0.55
CA SER A 220 -25.95 8.21 -1.51
C SER A 220 -26.52 7.63 -2.81
N ALA A 221 -25.88 6.60 -3.38
CA ALA A 221 -26.33 5.94 -4.59
C ALA A 221 -27.71 5.27 -4.40
N LEU A 222 -27.95 4.59 -3.26
CA LEU A 222 -29.23 3.95 -2.95
C LEU A 222 -30.35 4.98 -2.78
N VAL A 223 -30.09 6.07 -2.07
CA VAL A 223 -31.08 7.15 -1.87
C VAL A 223 -31.40 7.81 -3.20
N SER A 224 -30.39 8.17 -3.98
CA SER A 224 -30.57 8.78 -5.32
C SER A 224 -31.37 7.87 -6.25
N ALA A 225 -31.03 6.59 -6.36
CA ALA A 225 -31.74 5.63 -7.17
C ALA A 225 -33.21 5.42 -6.69
N SER A 226 -33.44 5.45 -5.37
CA SER A 226 -34.80 5.34 -4.81
C SER A 226 -35.63 6.57 -5.11
N LEU A 227 -35.05 7.76 -5.03
CA LEU A 227 -35.72 9.01 -5.40
C LEU A 227 -36.05 9.04 -6.90
N PHE A 228 -35.09 8.62 -7.74
CA PHE A 228 -35.30 8.52 -9.19
C PHE A 228 -36.46 7.56 -9.53
N ALA A 229 -36.46 6.36 -8.99
CA ALA A 229 -37.51 5.38 -9.18
C ALA A 229 -38.91 5.85 -8.69
N ARG A 230 -38.95 6.68 -7.63
CA ARG A 230 -40.19 7.31 -7.15
C ARG A 230 -40.64 8.44 -8.10
N ALA A 231 -39.72 9.24 -8.62
CA ALA A 231 -40.03 10.31 -9.59
C ALA A 231 -40.57 9.73 -10.89
N GLU A 232 -39.95 8.69 -11.43
CA GLU A 232 -40.35 7.98 -12.62
C GLU A 232 -41.78 7.43 -12.53
N ARG A 233 -42.18 6.87 -11.37
CA ARG A 233 -43.57 6.43 -11.12
C ARG A 233 -44.58 7.57 -11.06
N LYS A 234 -44.16 8.78 -10.69
CA LYS A 234 -45.06 9.95 -10.56
C LYS A 234 -45.18 10.77 -11.87
N LEU A 235 -44.18 10.68 -12.74
CA LEU A 235 -44.09 11.39 -14.01
C LEU A 235 -43.71 10.38 -15.10
N PRO A 236 -44.67 9.53 -15.56
CA PRO A 236 -44.43 8.62 -16.67
C PRO A 236 -44.16 9.45 -17.92
N GLY A 237 -43.02 9.24 -18.55
CA GLY A 237 -42.53 9.98 -19.72
C GLY A 237 -41.21 10.72 -19.54
N LEU A 238 -40.61 10.70 -18.34
CA LEU A 238 -39.22 11.15 -18.15
C LEU A 238 -38.23 10.32 -18.99
N GLU A 239 -38.56 9.08 -19.34
CA GLU A 239 -37.78 8.23 -20.24
C GLU A 239 -37.58 8.86 -21.63
N SER A 240 -38.52 9.66 -22.11
CA SER A 240 -38.42 10.34 -23.40
C SER A 240 -37.49 11.56 -23.39
N PHE A 241 -37.07 12.05 -22.21
CA PHE A 241 -36.15 13.17 -22.06
C PHE A 241 -34.73 12.72 -21.74
N ILE A 242 -34.56 11.49 -21.33
CA ILE A 242 -33.26 10.90 -21.02
C ILE A 242 -33.09 9.69 -21.93
N ASP A 243 -32.65 9.94 -23.17
CA ASP A 243 -32.23 8.88 -24.09
C ASP A 243 -30.90 8.35 -23.58
N LEU A 244 -30.98 7.46 -22.59
CA LEU A 244 -29.84 6.73 -22.03
C LEU A 244 -29.59 5.43 -22.81
N SER A 245 -29.76 5.45 -24.13
CA SER A 245 -29.29 4.39 -25.01
C SER A 245 -27.77 4.48 -25.13
N VAL A 246 -27.03 3.89 -24.17
CA VAL A 246 -25.63 3.49 -24.30
C VAL A 246 -25.54 2.00 -24.03
#